data_44603f3209c3a69aa63f0e538ffbd958
#
_entry.id   44603f3209c3a69aa63f0e538ffbd958
#
_cell.length_a   1.000
_cell.length_b   1.000
_cell.length_c   1.000
_cell.angle_alpha   90.00
_cell.angle_beta   90.00
_cell.angle_gamma   90.00
#
_symmetry.space_group_name_H-M   'P 1'
#
loop_
_entity.id
_entity.type
_entity.pdbx_description
1 polymer ?
#
loop_
_entity_poly.entity_id
_entity_poly.type
_entity_poly.pdbx_seq_one_letter_code
_entity_poly.pdbx_strand_id
1 'polypeptide(L)'
;MRRDLYQARITDDSVETYLKTFGAVCIEGPKWCGKTWTSAYHSRSEFYLADPTGNFQNRKLAELDPSLVLEGEAPRLLDEWQEVPSLWDAVRFAVDLSKEKGRFILTGSATPNQKGILHSGAGRIARLRMRPMSLFESGKSSGKVSLKGICSGSLESQLTGEVQLSDLIDYIIRGGWPNNQDLPLEQAALLPKEYISAILNDDIERIDGVKRDRHKMELLLRSLARNEATTVSNKKLKDDIKDIDHEDIVVETVATYLDILNRLFLIDNQKPYGAELRSTIRVKQAEKRHLADPSLACALLNASPEMLKNDLNTLGFLFEALCERDLKIYAESFGASLYHYQDYRNREMDAVIVTPEGEWCGIEIKLGANQIDEAAQNLLKIKEEILAENKGKEPKSLCVVCGLGNAAYQREDGVFVVPLTALGV
;
A
#
# COMPACT_ATOMS: atom_id res chain seq x y z
N MET A 1 11.35 21.61 8.91
CA MET A 1 10.56 21.51 7.66
C MET A 1 9.48 22.59 7.59
N ARG A 2 9.01 23.02 6.41
CA ARG A 2 7.96 24.05 6.25
C ARG A 2 6.59 23.42 6.43
N ARG A 3 6.03 23.51 7.63
CA ARG A 3 4.72 22.89 7.99
C ARG A 3 3.53 23.49 7.25
N ASP A 4 3.64 24.74 6.78
CA ASP A 4 2.63 25.42 5.98
C ASP A 4 2.43 24.82 4.58
N LEU A 5 3.36 24.00 4.11
CA LEU A 5 3.28 23.27 2.84
C LEU A 5 2.85 21.80 3.01
N TYR A 6 2.52 21.38 4.23
CA TYR A 6 2.11 20.00 4.46
C TYR A 6 0.73 19.74 3.88
N GLN A 7 0.63 18.66 3.14
CA GLN A 7 -0.62 18.14 2.59
C GLN A 7 -1.14 17.05 3.53
N ALA A 8 -2.31 17.31 4.15
CA ALA A 8 -2.91 16.37 5.10
C ALA A 8 -3.09 14.98 4.49
N ARG A 9 -2.82 13.95 5.28
CA ARG A 9 -2.93 12.55 4.90
C ARG A 9 -3.99 11.85 5.73
N ILE A 10 -4.66 10.88 5.14
CA ILE A 10 -5.64 10.04 5.86
C ILE A 10 -4.98 9.37 7.08
N THR A 11 -3.70 9.06 6.99
CA THR A 11 -2.92 8.44 8.05
C THR A 11 -2.67 9.33 9.27
N ASP A 12 -2.94 10.65 9.20
CA ASP A 12 -2.68 11.60 10.30
C ASP A 12 -3.46 11.25 11.57
N ASP A 13 -4.73 10.88 11.45
CA ASP A 13 -5.57 10.46 12.59
C ASP A 13 -5.01 9.20 13.27
N SER A 14 -4.45 8.28 12.48
CA SER A 14 -3.78 7.08 12.99
C SER A 14 -2.49 7.43 13.72
N VAL A 15 -1.68 8.36 13.18
CA VAL A 15 -0.46 8.85 13.85
C VAL A 15 -0.80 9.45 15.20
N GLU A 16 -1.81 10.32 15.28
CA GLU A 16 -2.25 10.92 16.55
C GLU A 16 -2.73 9.89 17.56
N THR A 17 -3.54 8.93 17.11
CA THR A 17 -4.05 7.85 17.96
C THR A 17 -2.90 7.00 18.49
N TYR A 18 -1.92 6.68 17.67
CA TYR A 18 -0.78 5.87 18.06
C TYR A 18 0.16 6.64 19.01
N LEU A 19 0.38 7.94 18.81
CA LEU A 19 1.14 8.78 19.73
C LEU A 19 0.48 8.88 21.10
N LYS A 20 -0.85 8.86 21.18
CA LYS A 20 -1.58 8.82 22.46
C LYS A 20 -1.50 7.44 23.15
N THR A 21 -1.21 6.37 22.39
CA THR A 21 -1.25 4.98 22.86
C THR A 21 0.11 4.42 23.19
N PHE A 22 1.12 4.66 22.35
CA PHE A 22 2.46 4.09 22.44
C PHE A 22 3.50 5.16 22.81
N GLY A 23 4.64 4.71 23.34
CA GLY A 23 5.77 5.64 23.64
C GLY A 23 6.46 6.15 22.38
N ALA A 24 6.47 5.35 21.32
CA ALA A 24 7.01 5.72 20.00
C ALA A 24 6.16 5.16 18.87
N VAL A 25 6.20 5.85 17.71
CA VAL A 25 5.56 5.42 16.46
C VAL A 25 6.60 5.38 15.36
N CYS A 26 6.71 4.26 14.64
CA CYS A 26 7.54 4.12 13.46
C CYS A 26 6.66 4.19 12.21
N ILE A 27 6.80 5.25 11.42
CA ILE A 27 6.12 5.42 10.14
C ILE A 27 7.02 4.84 9.05
N GLU A 28 6.59 3.71 8.47
CA GLU A 28 7.36 2.98 7.46
C GLU A 28 6.59 2.88 6.14
N GLY A 29 7.31 2.75 5.03
CA GLY A 29 6.71 2.67 3.69
C GLY A 29 7.69 3.03 2.58
N PRO A 30 7.26 2.96 1.31
CA PRO A 30 8.15 3.21 0.16
C PRO A 30 8.78 4.60 0.23
N LYS A 31 9.94 4.77 -0.39
CA LYS A 31 10.57 6.10 -0.54
C LYS A 31 9.59 7.05 -1.24
N TRP A 32 9.68 8.34 -0.92
CA TRP A 32 8.89 9.43 -1.53
C TRP A 32 7.36 9.39 -1.31
N CYS A 33 6.84 8.47 -0.50
CA CYS A 33 5.40 8.47 -0.18
C CYS A 33 4.97 9.57 0.81
N GLY A 34 5.93 10.35 1.39
CA GLY A 34 5.63 11.48 2.26
C GLY A 34 5.93 11.28 3.74
N LYS A 35 6.54 10.16 4.16
CA LYS A 35 6.81 9.81 5.57
C LYS A 35 7.44 10.94 6.38
N THR A 36 8.54 11.50 5.89
CA THR A 36 9.28 12.57 6.57
C THR A 36 8.41 13.81 6.78
N TRP A 37 7.58 14.16 5.78
CA TRP A 37 6.67 15.30 5.88
C TRP A 37 5.58 15.09 6.93
N THR A 38 4.91 13.93 6.90
CA THR A 38 3.90 13.54 7.90
C THR A 38 4.53 13.51 9.30
N SER A 39 5.69 12.89 9.45
CA SER A 39 6.38 12.79 10.73
C SER A 39 6.80 14.15 11.29
N ALA A 40 7.34 15.03 10.44
CA ALA A 40 7.71 16.38 10.83
C ALA A 40 6.49 17.25 11.20
N TYR A 41 5.35 17.05 10.54
CA TYR A 41 4.10 17.75 10.87
C TYR A 41 3.64 17.42 12.30
N HIS A 42 3.73 16.15 12.72
CA HIS A 42 3.34 15.68 14.06
C HIS A 42 4.43 15.80 15.12
N SER A 43 5.67 16.20 14.76
CA SER A 43 6.78 16.35 15.72
C SER A 43 6.90 17.77 16.26
N ARG A 44 7.59 17.91 17.41
CA ARG A 44 8.00 19.22 17.98
C ARG A 44 9.49 19.48 17.84
N SER A 45 10.28 18.43 17.74
CA SER A 45 11.71 18.52 17.43
C SER A 45 12.10 17.45 16.42
N GLU A 46 13.13 17.70 15.64
CA GLU A 46 13.50 16.87 14.49
C GLU A 46 14.99 16.54 14.55
N PHE A 47 15.36 15.30 14.15
CA PHE A 47 16.73 14.86 13.99
C PHE A 47 16.84 14.02 12.71
N TYR A 48 17.63 14.51 11.76
CA TYR A 48 17.79 13.90 10.44
C TYR A 48 19.11 13.13 10.38
N LEU A 49 19.07 11.79 10.37
CA LEU A 49 20.26 10.93 10.32
C LEU A 49 20.99 10.99 8.98
N ALA A 50 20.24 11.18 7.90
CA ALA A 50 20.77 11.27 6.54
C ALA A 50 21.22 12.70 6.15
N ASP A 51 21.26 13.66 7.07
CA ASP A 51 21.75 15.00 6.81
C ASP A 51 23.25 14.97 6.47
N PRO A 52 23.68 15.43 5.27
CA PRO A 52 25.07 15.40 4.86
C PRO A 52 25.95 16.46 5.52
N THR A 53 25.37 17.41 6.27
CA THR A 53 26.08 18.49 6.94
C THR A 53 27.15 17.94 7.89
N GLY A 54 28.34 18.54 7.86
CA GLY A 54 29.46 18.10 8.68
C GLY A 54 29.96 16.68 8.33
N ASN A 55 29.81 16.26 7.08
CA ASN A 55 30.13 14.91 6.62
C ASN A 55 29.36 13.84 7.41
N PHE A 56 28.03 13.97 7.43
CA PHE A 56 27.10 13.09 8.16
C PHE A 56 27.35 13.09 9.67
N GLN A 57 27.55 14.27 10.24
CA GLN A 57 27.82 14.44 11.67
C GLN A 57 26.70 13.86 12.54
N ASN A 58 25.43 14.03 12.14
CA ASN A 58 24.27 13.49 12.85
C ASN A 58 24.33 11.96 12.98
N ARG A 59 24.66 11.28 11.88
CA ARG A 59 24.81 9.81 11.87
C ARG A 59 25.95 9.38 12.78
N LYS A 60 27.12 10.02 12.69
CA LYS A 60 28.27 9.72 13.54
C LYS A 60 27.99 9.91 15.02
N LEU A 61 27.23 10.96 15.38
CA LEU A 61 26.81 11.20 16.76
C LEU A 61 25.89 10.08 17.26
N ALA A 62 24.92 9.64 16.45
CA ALA A 62 24.03 8.56 16.78
C ALA A 62 24.74 7.20 16.88
N GLU A 63 25.78 6.97 16.06
CA GLU A 63 26.63 5.77 16.12
C GLU A 63 27.52 5.76 17.38
N LEU A 64 28.00 6.93 17.82
CA LEU A 64 28.83 7.08 19.01
C LEU A 64 28.01 6.83 20.28
N ASP A 65 26.89 7.53 20.44
CA ASP A 65 25.96 7.38 21.56
C ASP A 65 24.53 7.73 21.12
N PRO A 66 23.70 6.68 20.87
CA PRO A 66 22.31 6.88 20.48
C PRO A 66 21.51 7.75 21.47
N SER A 67 21.87 7.78 22.76
CA SER A 67 21.12 8.54 23.77
C SER A 67 21.18 10.05 23.53
N LEU A 68 22.27 10.57 22.99
CA LEU A 68 22.47 11.98 22.71
C LEU A 68 21.48 12.55 21.68
N VAL A 69 21.02 11.70 20.76
CA VAL A 69 20.09 12.13 19.71
C VAL A 69 18.63 12.03 20.13
N LEU A 70 18.33 11.39 21.27
CA LEU A 70 16.99 11.27 21.82
C LEU A 70 16.53 12.53 22.59
N GLU A 71 17.43 13.44 22.90
CA GLU A 71 17.13 14.68 23.60
C GLU A 71 16.43 15.70 22.70
N GLY A 72 15.30 16.26 23.16
CA GLY A 72 14.51 17.27 22.47
C GLY A 72 13.04 17.26 22.88
N GLU A 73 12.29 18.24 22.38
CA GLU A 73 10.85 18.32 22.66
C GLU A 73 10.10 17.17 22.01
N ALA A 74 9.21 16.52 22.77
CA ALA A 74 8.37 15.41 22.30
C ALA A 74 7.06 15.90 21.65
N PRO A 75 6.58 15.24 20.60
CA PRO A 75 7.17 14.11 19.89
C PRO A 75 8.45 14.51 19.14
N ARG A 76 9.52 13.70 19.28
CA ARG A 76 10.78 13.92 18.58
C ARG A 76 10.89 13.02 17.36
N LEU A 77 11.10 13.62 16.19
CA LEU A 77 11.36 12.88 14.94
C LEU A 77 12.82 12.40 14.89
N LEU A 78 12.99 11.10 14.59
CA LEU A 78 14.24 10.47 14.19
C LEU A 78 14.08 9.96 12.76
N ASP A 79 14.52 10.76 11.78
CA ASP A 79 14.29 10.48 10.35
C ASP A 79 15.32 9.51 9.81
N GLU A 80 14.86 8.48 9.05
CA GLU A 80 15.65 7.39 8.47
C GLU A 80 16.43 6.58 9.53
N TRP A 81 15.73 6.16 10.61
CA TRP A 81 16.34 5.45 11.74
C TRP A 81 17.17 4.22 11.34
N GLN A 82 16.85 3.57 10.23
CA GLN A 82 17.56 2.38 9.74
C GLN A 82 19.02 2.66 9.35
N GLU A 83 19.42 3.92 9.18
CA GLU A 83 20.82 4.32 8.98
C GLU A 83 21.69 4.02 10.22
N VAL A 84 21.06 3.98 11.42
CA VAL A 84 21.71 3.62 12.69
C VAL A 84 20.79 2.69 13.47
N PRO A 85 20.80 1.36 13.17
CA PRO A 85 19.84 0.40 13.73
C PRO A 85 19.79 0.32 15.27
N SER A 86 20.87 0.65 15.95
CA SER A 86 20.94 0.71 17.44
C SER A 86 19.97 1.73 18.05
N LEU A 87 19.53 2.72 17.28
CA LEU A 87 18.50 3.68 17.71
C LEU A 87 17.18 3.02 18.09
N TRP A 88 16.84 1.91 17.44
CA TRP A 88 15.62 1.16 17.78
C TRP A 88 15.60 0.71 19.24
N ASP A 89 16.70 0.10 19.70
CA ASP A 89 16.83 -0.35 21.09
C ASP A 89 16.96 0.83 22.07
N ALA A 90 17.67 1.89 21.68
CA ALA A 90 17.78 3.10 22.48
C ALA A 90 16.41 3.80 22.70
N VAL A 91 15.60 3.95 21.65
CA VAL A 91 14.23 4.48 21.74
C VAL A 91 13.36 3.57 22.63
N ARG A 92 13.40 2.24 22.41
CA ARG A 92 12.67 1.30 23.26
C ARG A 92 13.03 1.47 24.75
N PHE A 93 14.33 1.54 25.05
CA PHE A 93 14.83 1.70 26.43
C PHE A 93 14.39 3.05 27.02
N ALA A 94 14.49 4.15 26.25
CA ALA A 94 14.06 5.46 26.69
C ALA A 94 12.54 5.52 27.01
N VAL A 95 11.72 4.81 26.21
CA VAL A 95 10.28 4.66 26.46
C VAL A 95 10.01 3.86 27.74
N ASP A 96 10.77 2.77 28.00
CA ASP A 96 10.64 1.98 29.23
C ASP A 96 10.94 2.80 30.48
N LEU A 97 11.95 3.67 30.43
CA LEU A 97 12.35 4.51 31.56
C LEU A 97 11.34 5.61 31.89
N SER A 98 10.76 6.28 30.89
CA SER A 98 9.89 7.44 31.12
C SER A 98 8.43 7.05 31.36
N LYS A 99 7.97 5.93 30.80
CA LYS A 99 6.54 5.51 30.75
C LYS A 99 5.59 6.53 30.06
N GLU A 100 6.14 7.57 29.43
CA GLU A 100 5.38 8.59 28.71
C GLU A 100 4.98 8.09 27.31
N LYS A 101 3.86 8.62 26.81
CA LYS A 101 3.37 8.34 25.45
C LYS A 101 3.81 9.43 24.48
N GLY A 102 3.86 9.08 23.19
CA GLY A 102 4.12 10.04 22.11
C GLY A 102 5.49 10.72 22.18
N ARG A 103 6.50 10.04 22.72
CA ARG A 103 7.83 10.64 22.84
C ARG A 103 8.58 10.73 21.52
N PHE A 104 8.46 9.69 20.69
CA PHE A 104 9.26 9.60 19.48
C PHE A 104 8.40 9.25 18.26
N ILE A 105 8.81 9.79 17.11
CA ILE A 105 8.38 9.36 15.78
C ILE A 105 9.65 8.93 15.03
N LEU A 106 9.65 7.72 14.50
CA LEU A 106 10.73 7.22 13.64
C LEU A 106 10.22 7.14 12.22
N THR A 107 11.06 7.40 11.23
CA THR A 107 10.74 7.06 9.83
C THR A 107 11.69 6.02 9.29
N GLY A 108 11.18 5.14 8.44
CA GLY A 108 11.99 4.14 7.76
C GLY A 108 11.49 3.86 6.34
N SER A 109 12.41 3.95 5.37
CA SER A 109 12.15 3.59 3.97
C SER A 109 12.52 2.14 3.65
N ALA A 110 13.09 1.44 4.62
CA ALA A 110 13.42 0.02 4.54
C ALA A 110 13.37 -0.61 5.95
N THR A 111 13.07 -1.90 5.99
CA THR A 111 13.24 -2.70 7.21
C THR A 111 14.62 -3.34 7.18
N PRO A 112 15.60 -2.91 8.00
CA PRO A 112 16.94 -3.48 7.99
C PRO A 112 16.91 -4.96 8.42
N ASN A 113 17.97 -5.70 8.07
CA ASN A 113 18.23 -6.99 8.74
C ASN A 113 18.39 -6.74 10.24
N GLN A 114 17.94 -7.69 11.06
CA GLN A 114 18.00 -7.59 12.54
C GLN A 114 19.43 -7.45 13.11
N LYS A 115 20.46 -7.35 12.27
CA LYS A 115 21.84 -7.04 12.70
C LYS A 115 21.84 -5.65 13.35
N GLY A 116 22.09 -5.62 14.66
CA GLY A 116 22.13 -4.40 15.47
C GLY A 116 20.82 -4.06 16.18
N ILE A 117 19.77 -4.87 16.05
CA ILE A 117 18.52 -4.76 16.80
C ILE A 117 18.40 -5.99 17.69
N LEU A 118 18.37 -5.78 19.00
CA LEU A 118 18.27 -6.88 19.98
C LEU A 118 16.81 -7.20 20.36
N HIS A 119 15.91 -6.22 20.24
CA HIS A 119 14.53 -6.36 20.69
C HIS A 119 13.53 -5.90 19.63
N SER A 120 12.38 -6.55 19.57
CA SER A 120 11.32 -6.23 18.60
C SER A 120 10.63 -4.87 18.82
N GLY A 121 10.80 -4.26 20.01
CA GLY A 121 10.07 -3.03 20.39
C GLY A 121 8.61 -3.24 20.72
N ALA A 122 8.12 -4.50 20.81
CA ALA A 122 6.72 -4.82 21.03
C ALA A 122 6.14 -4.12 22.27
N GLY A 123 4.98 -3.45 22.10
CA GLY A 123 4.30 -2.70 23.14
C GLY A 123 4.90 -1.31 23.47
N ARG A 124 6.04 -0.94 22.87
CA ARG A 124 6.72 0.36 23.06
C ARG A 124 6.72 1.18 21.80
N ILE A 125 7.06 0.54 20.68
CA ILE A 125 7.14 1.16 19.35
C ILE A 125 6.05 0.52 18.49
N ALA A 126 5.06 1.31 18.10
CA ALA A 126 4.06 0.88 17.12
C ALA A 126 4.58 1.11 15.70
N ARG A 127 4.21 0.23 14.76
CA ARG A 127 4.52 0.40 13.34
C ARG A 127 3.28 0.83 12.58
N LEU A 128 3.40 1.87 11.78
CA LEU A 128 2.36 2.41 10.92
C LEU A 128 2.86 2.42 9.48
N ARG A 129 2.18 1.66 8.60
CA ARG A 129 2.54 1.63 7.19
C ARG A 129 1.89 2.82 6.46
N MET A 130 2.72 3.64 5.82
CA MET A 130 2.29 4.74 4.97
C MET A 130 2.46 4.34 3.50
N ARG A 131 1.40 4.57 2.71
CA ARG A 131 1.38 4.30 1.26
C ARG A 131 1.52 5.58 0.45
N PRO A 132 1.75 5.51 -0.87
CA PRO A 132 1.50 6.63 -1.78
C PRO A 132 0.09 7.20 -1.57
N MET A 133 -0.16 8.42 -2.01
CA MET A 133 -1.46 9.08 -1.84
C MET A 133 -2.57 8.36 -2.59
N SER A 134 -3.74 8.26 -1.96
CA SER A 134 -4.99 7.88 -2.64
C SER A 134 -5.47 8.99 -3.58
N LEU A 135 -6.44 8.67 -4.43
CA LEU A 135 -7.09 9.68 -5.27
C LEU A 135 -7.80 10.76 -4.43
N PHE A 136 -8.35 10.40 -3.27
CA PHE A 136 -8.95 11.36 -2.36
C PHE A 136 -7.91 12.32 -1.77
N GLU A 137 -6.79 11.82 -1.27
CA GLU A 137 -5.70 12.65 -0.72
C GLU A 137 -5.07 13.58 -1.77
N SER A 138 -5.00 13.13 -3.03
CA SER A 138 -4.48 13.92 -4.16
C SER A 138 -5.51 14.83 -4.83
N GLY A 139 -6.75 14.89 -4.31
CA GLY A 139 -7.83 15.72 -4.85
C GLY A 139 -8.41 15.23 -6.18
N LYS A 140 -8.13 13.98 -6.57
CA LYS A 140 -8.64 13.34 -7.79
C LYS A 140 -9.93 12.54 -7.54
N SER A 141 -10.26 12.26 -6.28
CA SER A 141 -11.58 11.80 -5.86
C SER A 141 -12.29 12.89 -5.07
N SER A 142 -13.60 13.01 -5.29
CA SER A 142 -14.44 13.97 -4.57
C SER A 142 -14.74 13.58 -3.12
N GLY A 143 -14.55 12.29 -2.76
CA GLY A 143 -14.89 11.76 -1.43
C GLY A 143 -16.38 11.84 -1.08
N LYS A 144 -17.27 12.04 -2.05
CA LYS A 144 -18.72 12.15 -1.82
C LYS A 144 -19.32 10.87 -1.24
N VAL A 145 -18.67 9.73 -1.47
CA VAL A 145 -19.09 8.41 -0.98
C VAL A 145 -18.06 7.90 0.01
N SER A 146 -18.49 7.65 1.24
CA SER A 146 -17.64 7.06 2.29
C SER A 146 -17.56 5.54 2.13
N LEU A 147 -16.35 5.00 2.10
CA LEU A 147 -16.13 3.55 2.12
C LEU A 147 -16.66 2.93 3.42
N LYS A 148 -16.50 3.62 4.55
CA LYS A 148 -17.10 3.20 5.83
C LYS A 148 -18.62 3.13 5.75
N GLY A 149 -19.26 4.10 5.08
CA GLY A 149 -20.69 4.09 4.80
C GLY A 149 -21.11 2.86 4.00
N ILE A 150 -20.40 2.54 2.91
CA ILE A 150 -20.64 1.32 2.12
C ILE A 150 -20.51 0.08 2.99
N CYS A 151 -19.44 -0.06 3.78
CA CYS A 151 -19.23 -1.19 4.66
C CYS A 151 -20.29 -1.31 5.77
N SER A 152 -20.97 -0.23 6.12
CA SER A 152 -22.13 -0.24 7.04
C SER A 152 -23.48 -0.49 6.36
N GLY A 153 -23.50 -0.64 5.04
CA GLY A 153 -24.72 -0.86 4.24
C GLY A 153 -25.49 0.43 3.93
N SER A 154 -24.82 1.59 3.94
CA SER A 154 -25.44 2.89 3.70
C SER A 154 -24.83 3.57 2.47
N LEU A 155 -25.65 3.94 1.51
CA LEU A 155 -25.29 4.72 0.34
C LEU A 155 -26.45 5.62 -0.08
N GLU A 156 -26.20 6.93 -0.22
CA GLU A 156 -27.14 7.85 -0.83
C GLU A 156 -26.88 7.95 -2.34
N SER A 157 -27.93 7.75 -3.15
CA SER A 157 -27.80 7.85 -4.60
C SER A 157 -27.53 9.29 -5.03
N GLN A 158 -26.47 9.50 -5.80
CA GLN A 158 -26.06 10.84 -6.22
C GLN A 158 -25.24 10.83 -7.51
N LEU A 159 -25.25 11.95 -8.21
CA LEU A 159 -24.35 12.18 -9.34
C LEU A 159 -22.95 12.51 -8.84
N THR A 160 -21.95 11.84 -9.44
CA THR A 160 -20.54 11.95 -9.03
C THR A 160 -19.68 12.74 -10.00
N GLY A 161 -20.23 13.08 -11.19
CA GLY A 161 -19.50 13.68 -12.30
C GLY A 161 -19.00 12.65 -13.30
N GLU A 162 -18.72 13.09 -14.51
CA GLU A 162 -18.15 12.23 -15.56
C GLU A 162 -16.66 12.01 -15.33
N VAL A 163 -16.19 10.82 -15.67
CA VAL A 163 -14.77 10.42 -15.64
C VAL A 163 -14.39 9.96 -17.04
N GLN A 164 -13.32 10.53 -17.58
CA GLN A 164 -12.80 10.12 -18.87
C GLN A 164 -11.77 9.00 -18.71
N LEU A 165 -11.67 8.13 -19.71
CA LEU A 165 -10.65 7.06 -19.72
C LEU A 165 -9.22 7.63 -19.62
N SER A 166 -9.00 8.81 -20.23
CA SER A 166 -7.72 9.52 -20.15
C SER A 166 -7.36 9.94 -18.73
N ASP A 167 -8.34 10.28 -17.90
CA ASP A 167 -8.10 10.67 -16.51
C ASP A 167 -7.65 9.47 -15.68
N LEU A 168 -8.30 8.31 -15.86
CA LEU A 168 -7.90 7.08 -15.18
C LEU A 168 -6.49 6.64 -15.59
N ILE A 169 -6.16 6.75 -16.87
CA ILE A 169 -4.81 6.46 -17.38
C ILE A 169 -3.79 7.43 -16.76
N ASP A 170 -4.11 8.74 -16.69
CA ASP A 170 -3.24 9.73 -16.01
C ASP A 170 -3.02 9.33 -14.55
N TYR A 171 -4.06 9.02 -13.77
CA TYR A 171 -3.95 8.65 -12.37
C TYR A 171 -3.08 7.41 -12.14
N ILE A 172 -3.23 6.40 -13.01
CA ILE A 172 -2.45 5.16 -12.95
C ILE A 172 -0.96 5.43 -13.24
N ILE A 173 -0.63 6.17 -14.31
CA ILE A 173 0.75 6.44 -14.72
C ILE A 173 1.44 7.39 -13.74
N ARG A 174 0.74 8.42 -13.29
CA ARG A 174 1.22 9.42 -12.33
C ARG A 174 1.52 8.81 -10.97
N GLY A 175 0.66 7.89 -10.51
CA GLY A 175 0.71 7.30 -9.19
C GLY A 175 0.39 8.27 -8.06
N GLY A 176 0.46 7.75 -6.84
CA GLY A 176 0.17 8.48 -5.61
C GLY A 176 1.39 9.19 -4.98
N TRP A 177 2.41 9.50 -5.74
CA TRP A 177 3.61 10.17 -5.23
C TRP A 177 3.34 11.66 -5.02
N PRO A 178 3.51 12.22 -3.79
CA PRO A 178 3.17 13.62 -3.50
C PRO A 178 3.79 14.62 -4.49
N ASN A 179 5.07 14.47 -4.80
CA ASN A 179 5.80 15.37 -5.70
C ASN A 179 5.40 15.26 -7.18
N ASN A 180 4.56 14.27 -7.53
CA ASN A 180 4.10 14.06 -8.90
C ASN A 180 2.77 14.74 -9.21
N GLN A 181 2.04 15.18 -8.18
CA GLN A 181 0.63 15.53 -8.35
C GLN A 181 0.40 16.74 -9.26
N ASP A 182 1.30 17.72 -9.22
CA ASP A 182 1.20 18.98 -9.98
C ASP A 182 2.03 18.97 -11.29
N LEU A 183 2.70 17.86 -11.62
CA LEU A 183 3.54 17.78 -12.82
C LEU A 183 2.72 17.41 -14.07
N PRO A 184 3.12 17.87 -15.27
CA PRO A 184 2.62 17.29 -16.51
C PRO A 184 2.85 15.78 -16.57
N LEU A 185 1.94 15.02 -17.21
CA LEU A 185 1.98 13.55 -17.20
C LEU A 185 3.33 12.97 -17.72
N GLU A 186 3.90 13.57 -18.78
CA GLU A 186 5.19 13.13 -19.32
C GLU A 186 6.32 13.22 -18.29
N GLN A 187 6.30 14.28 -17.45
CA GLN A 187 7.29 14.45 -16.38
C GLN A 187 6.96 13.54 -15.19
N ALA A 188 5.68 13.41 -14.83
CA ALA A 188 5.24 12.54 -13.76
C ALA A 188 5.62 11.06 -14.02
N ALA A 189 5.57 10.60 -15.25
CA ALA A 189 5.96 9.24 -15.65
C ALA A 189 7.45 8.93 -15.48
N LEU A 190 8.31 9.94 -15.34
CA LEU A 190 9.75 9.74 -15.10
C LEU A 190 10.05 9.28 -13.68
N LEU A 191 9.31 9.78 -12.68
CA LEU A 191 9.58 9.48 -11.27
C LEU A 191 9.52 7.99 -10.95
N PRO A 192 8.49 7.22 -11.34
CA PRO A 192 8.47 5.77 -11.10
C PRO A 192 9.61 5.01 -11.80
N LYS A 193 10.05 5.47 -12.98
CA LYS A 193 11.19 4.87 -13.70
C LYS A 193 12.50 5.08 -12.94
N GLU A 194 12.77 6.33 -12.53
CA GLU A 194 13.96 6.66 -11.73
C GLU A 194 13.93 5.99 -10.35
N TYR A 195 12.75 5.85 -9.76
CA TYR A 195 12.56 5.12 -8.51
C TYR A 195 13.00 3.66 -8.61
N ILE A 196 12.55 2.95 -9.64
CA ILE A 196 12.97 1.56 -9.91
C ILE A 196 14.46 1.49 -10.17
N SER A 197 15.01 2.43 -10.97
CA SER A 197 16.44 2.50 -11.26
C SER A 197 17.27 2.67 -9.99
N ALA A 198 16.88 3.58 -9.10
CA ALA A 198 17.57 3.81 -7.82
C ALA A 198 17.53 2.56 -6.92
N ILE A 199 16.41 1.85 -6.88
CA ILE A 199 16.28 0.61 -6.10
C ILE A 199 17.21 -0.47 -6.62
N LEU A 200 17.22 -0.69 -7.93
CA LEU A 200 18.06 -1.71 -8.58
C LEU A 200 19.55 -1.40 -8.45
N ASN A 201 19.94 -0.12 -8.44
CA ASN A 201 21.33 0.29 -8.38
C ASN A 201 21.89 0.36 -6.95
N ASP A 202 21.08 0.81 -5.98
CA ASP A 202 21.57 1.21 -4.67
C ASP A 202 20.92 0.47 -3.52
N ASP A 203 19.57 0.44 -3.47
CA ASP A 203 18.84 0.07 -2.25
C ASP A 203 18.85 -1.43 -1.97
N ILE A 204 18.85 -2.27 -3.00
CA ILE A 204 18.84 -3.74 -2.86
C ILE A 204 20.11 -4.23 -2.15
N GLU A 205 21.26 -3.64 -2.46
CA GLU A 205 22.52 -4.01 -1.81
C GLU A 205 22.61 -3.42 -0.38
N ARG A 206 22.13 -2.19 -0.19
CA ARG A 206 22.18 -1.50 1.12
C ARG A 206 21.37 -2.18 2.21
N ILE A 207 20.31 -2.92 1.86
CA ILE A 207 19.39 -3.50 2.85
C ILE A 207 20.04 -4.54 3.75
N ASP A 208 21.06 -5.25 3.28
CA ASP A 208 21.78 -6.28 4.05
C ASP A 208 23.26 -6.44 3.67
N GLY A 209 23.78 -5.61 2.76
CA GLY A 209 25.17 -5.66 2.29
C GLY A 209 25.48 -6.83 1.35
N VAL A 210 24.46 -7.52 0.83
CA VAL A 210 24.66 -8.67 -0.06
C VAL A 210 24.46 -8.24 -1.51
N LYS A 211 25.50 -8.41 -2.33
CA LYS A 211 25.42 -8.15 -3.76
C LYS A 211 24.56 -9.21 -4.44
N ARG A 212 23.60 -8.73 -5.24
CA ARG A 212 22.64 -9.59 -5.96
C ARG A 212 22.74 -9.37 -7.46
N ASP A 213 22.25 -10.35 -8.21
CA ASP A 213 22.13 -10.22 -9.65
C ASP A 213 21.02 -9.21 -9.99
N ARG A 214 21.45 -8.03 -10.43
CA ARG A 214 20.56 -6.92 -10.80
C ARG A 214 19.64 -7.29 -11.94
N HIS A 215 20.14 -8.01 -12.94
CA HIS A 215 19.34 -8.38 -14.11
C HIS A 215 18.19 -9.31 -13.72
N LYS A 216 18.48 -10.34 -12.91
CA LYS A 216 17.44 -11.24 -12.39
C LYS A 216 16.40 -10.52 -11.51
N MET A 217 16.84 -9.54 -10.73
CA MET A 217 15.92 -8.71 -9.95
C MET A 217 15.01 -7.84 -10.82
N GLU A 218 15.56 -7.26 -11.90
CA GLU A 218 14.79 -6.49 -12.87
C GLU A 218 13.75 -7.38 -13.59
N LEU A 219 14.14 -8.58 -14.00
CA LEU A 219 13.22 -9.55 -14.60
C LEU A 219 12.10 -9.96 -13.65
N LEU A 220 12.42 -10.16 -12.37
CA LEU A 220 11.39 -10.42 -11.36
C LEU A 220 10.41 -9.25 -11.21
N LEU A 221 10.91 -8.02 -11.15
CA LEU A 221 10.05 -6.84 -11.09
C LEU A 221 9.15 -6.71 -12.33
N ARG A 222 9.68 -6.99 -13.52
CA ARG A 222 8.88 -7.02 -14.77
C ARG A 222 7.83 -8.13 -14.75
N SER A 223 8.18 -9.31 -14.24
CA SER A 223 7.22 -10.41 -14.08
C SER A 223 6.11 -10.06 -13.08
N LEU A 224 6.44 -9.39 -11.96
CA LEU A 224 5.45 -8.87 -11.02
C LEU A 224 4.52 -7.85 -11.68
N ALA A 225 5.08 -6.88 -12.42
CA ALA A 225 4.29 -5.87 -13.13
C ALA A 225 3.33 -6.48 -14.17
N ARG A 226 3.78 -7.53 -14.90
CA ARG A 226 2.95 -8.28 -15.84
C ARG A 226 1.82 -9.04 -15.14
N ASN A 227 2.07 -9.48 -13.91
CA ASN A 227 1.12 -10.24 -13.10
C ASN A 227 0.50 -9.38 -11.98
N GLU A 228 0.43 -8.05 -12.16
CA GLU A 228 -0.23 -7.13 -11.23
C GLU A 228 -1.67 -7.56 -10.99
N ALA A 229 -2.16 -7.43 -9.78
CA ALA A 229 -3.50 -7.83 -9.36
C ALA A 229 -3.86 -9.31 -9.61
N THR A 230 -2.89 -10.23 -9.58
CA THR A 230 -3.13 -11.68 -9.75
C THR A 230 -2.57 -12.52 -8.61
N THR A 231 -3.09 -13.74 -8.44
CA THR A 231 -2.62 -14.73 -7.45
C THR A 231 -1.46 -15.58 -7.98
N VAL A 232 -0.54 -14.99 -8.72
CA VAL A 232 0.60 -15.68 -9.33
C VAL A 232 1.52 -16.33 -8.29
N SER A 233 1.89 -17.58 -8.51
CA SER A 233 2.81 -18.33 -7.64
C SER A 233 4.29 -17.97 -7.89
N ASN A 234 5.16 -18.19 -6.89
CA ASN A 234 6.61 -18.03 -7.05
C ASN A 234 7.17 -18.93 -8.17
N LYS A 235 6.57 -20.11 -8.39
CA LYS A 235 6.95 -20.99 -9.50
C LYS A 235 6.67 -20.34 -10.84
N LYS A 236 5.50 -19.74 -11.03
CA LYS A 236 5.16 -19.05 -12.28
C LYS A 236 6.04 -17.83 -12.52
N LEU A 237 6.36 -17.03 -11.46
CA LEU A 237 7.32 -15.94 -11.57
C LEU A 237 8.70 -16.42 -12.01
N LYS A 238 9.17 -17.56 -11.45
CA LYS A 238 10.40 -18.22 -11.89
C LYS A 238 10.34 -18.60 -13.37
N ASP A 239 9.25 -19.23 -13.80
CA ASP A 239 9.07 -19.70 -15.19
C ASP A 239 9.05 -18.50 -16.15
N ASP A 240 8.38 -17.39 -15.81
CA ASP A 240 8.40 -16.15 -16.59
C ASP A 240 9.83 -15.58 -16.77
N ILE A 241 10.68 -15.64 -15.73
CA ILE A 241 12.07 -15.19 -15.82
C ILE A 241 12.87 -16.09 -16.74
N LYS A 242 12.73 -17.42 -16.62
CA LYS A 242 13.42 -18.40 -17.44
C LYS A 242 13.08 -18.28 -18.93
N ASP A 243 11.82 -18.01 -19.25
CA ASP A 243 11.34 -17.85 -20.63
C ASP A 243 11.98 -16.61 -21.31
N ILE A 244 12.40 -15.62 -20.54
CA ILE A 244 13.01 -14.38 -21.07
C ILE A 244 14.53 -14.50 -21.20
N ASP A 245 15.20 -15.04 -20.19
CA ASP A 245 16.68 -14.96 -20.08
C ASP A 245 17.39 -16.30 -20.33
N HIS A 246 16.64 -17.41 -20.47
CA HIS A 246 17.17 -18.78 -20.58
C HIS A 246 18.10 -19.19 -19.42
N GLU A 247 18.28 -18.33 -18.41
CA GLU A 247 19.04 -18.64 -17.19
C GLU A 247 18.17 -19.31 -16.12
N ASP A 248 18.74 -20.31 -15.46
CA ASP A 248 18.04 -20.99 -14.36
C ASP A 248 18.09 -20.12 -13.09
N ILE A 249 16.92 -19.72 -12.60
CA ILE A 249 16.71 -19.18 -11.27
C ILE A 249 15.92 -20.21 -10.47
N VAL A 250 16.28 -20.44 -9.20
CA VAL A 250 15.53 -21.36 -8.34
C VAL A 250 14.44 -20.63 -7.58
N VAL A 251 13.36 -21.35 -7.19
CA VAL A 251 12.20 -20.75 -6.52
C VAL A 251 12.59 -20.09 -5.19
N GLU A 252 13.59 -20.62 -4.50
CA GLU A 252 14.13 -20.08 -3.25
C GLU A 252 14.77 -18.71 -3.47
N THR A 253 15.43 -18.49 -4.61
CA THR A 253 15.97 -17.17 -4.97
C THR A 253 14.85 -16.18 -5.25
N VAL A 254 13.79 -16.60 -5.94
CA VAL A 254 12.58 -15.76 -6.14
C VAL A 254 11.98 -15.36 -4.78
N ALA A 255 11.83 -16.31 -3.86
CA ALA A 255 11.32 -16.03 -2.52
C ALA A 255 12.21 -15.04 -1.75
N THR A 256 13.54 -15.19 -1.83
CA THR A 256 14.50 -14.26 -1.22
C THR A 256 14.38 -12.85 -1.81
N TYR A 257 14.24 -12.74 -3.13
CA TYR A 257 14.09 -11.46 -3.81
C TYR A 257 12.75 -10.78 -3.44
N LEU A 258 11.66 -11.55 -3.36
CA LEU A 258 10.38 -11.05 -2.89
C LEU A 258 10.45 -10.54 -1.44
N ASP A 259 11.19 -11.21 -0.55
CA ASP A 259 11.40 -10.72 0.83
C ASP A 259 12.11 -9.36 0.82
N ILE A 260 13.13 -9.17 -0.02
CA ILE A 260 13.82 -7.90 -0.15
C ILE A 260 12.88 -6.79 -0.65
N LEU A 261 12.10 -7.08 -1.70
CA LEU A 261 11.13 -6.12 -2.23
C LEU A 261 10.07 -5.75 -1.19
N ASN A 262 9.65 -6.71 -0.35
CA ASN A 262 8.74 -6.45 0.77
C ASN A 262 9.39 -5.58 1.84
N ARG A 263 10.65 -5.82 2.19
CA ARG A 263 11.42 -5.01 3.14
C ARG A 263 11.73 -3.61 2.64
N LEU A 264 11.75 -3.39 1.33
CA LEU A 264 11.82 -2.08 0.66
C LEU A 264 10.44 -1.43 0.46
N PHE A 265 9.39 -2.07 0.93
CA PHE A 265 7.99 -1.62 0.77
C PHE A 265 7.55 -1.44 -0.69
N LEU A 266 8.19 -2.15 -1.63
CA LEU A 266 7.85 -2.12 -3.05
C LEU A 266 6.65 -2.96 -3.42
N ILE A 267 6.36 -3.98 -2.62
CA ILE A 267 5.20 -4.85 -2.78
C ILE A 267 4.25 -4.67 -1.60
N ASP A 268 2.96 -4.71 -1.89
CA ASP A 268 1.89 -4.55 -0.91
C ASP A 268 0.76 -5.55 -1.20
N ASN A 269 1.10 -6.83 -1.17
CA ASN A 269 0.21 -7.92 -1.49
C ASN A 269 -1.07 -7.92 -0.67
N GLN A 270 -2.12 -8.49 -1.23
CA GLN A 270 -3.42 -8.65 -0.61
C GLN A 270 -3.59 -10.09 -0.13
N LYS A 271 -3.92 -10.26 1.14
CA LYS A 271 -4.11 -11.58 1.75
C LYS A 271 -5.44 -12.20 1.35
N PRO A 272 -5.54 -13.55 1.32
CA PRO A 272 -6.80 -14.21 1.06
C PRO A 272 -7.78 -14.05 2.23
N TYR A 273 -9.06 -13.84 1.89
CA TYR A 273 -10.16 -13.84 2.84
C TYR A 273 -10.62 -15.26 3.14
N GLY A 274 -10.83 -15.55 4.40
CA GLY A 274 -11.55 -16.74 4.85
C GLY A 274 -12.70 -16.30 5.75
N ALA A 275 -13.92 -16.64 5.36
CA ALA A 275 -15.12 -16.19 6.05
C ALA A 275 -15.19 -16.67 7.52
N GLU A 276 -14.58 -17.84 7.81
CA GLU A 276 -14.43 -18.32 9.19
C GLU A 276 -13.09 -17.87 9.79
N LEU A 277 -13.07 -17.53 11.08
CA LEU A 277 -11.86 -17.13 11.79
C LEU A 277 -10.75 -18.20 11.74
N ARG A 278 -11.13 -19.48 11.72
CA ARG A 278 -10.23 -20.64 11.65
C ARG A 278 -10.09 -21.23 10.26
N SER A 279 -10.51 -20.52 9.23
CA SER A 279 -10.43 -21.00 7.84
C SER A 279 -8.99 -21.31 7.43
N THR A 280 -8.77 -22.50 6.86
CA THR A 280 -7.46 -22.89 6.29
C THR A 280 -7.14 -22.11 5.02
N ILE A 281 -8.13 -21.49 4.36
CA ILE A 281 -7.96 -20.59 3.22
C ILE A 281 -6.99 -19.46 3.55
N ARG A 282 -7.11 -18.87 4.74
CA ARG A 282 -6.25 -17.77 5.23
C ARG A 282 -4.75 -18.12 5.26
N VAL A 283 -4.40 -19.39 5.16
CA VAL A 283 -3.00 -19.85 5.23
C VAL A 283 -2.55 -20.55 3.95
N LYS A 284 -3.47 -21.20 3.24
CA LYS A 284 -3.15 -22.07 2.10
C LYS A 284 -3.24 -21.40 0.74
N GLN A 285 -4.06 -20.36 0.60
CA GLN A 285 -4.18 -19.64 -0.66
C GLN A 285 -3.04 -18.63 -0.85
N ALA A 286 -2.68 -18.44 -2.13
CA ALA A 286 -1.70 -17.42 -2.49
C ALA A 286 -2.24 -16.01 -2.24
N GLU A 287 -1.35 -15.09 -1.87
CA GLU A 287 -1.65 -13.66 -1.84
C GLU A 287 -1.82 -13.15 -3.28
N LYS A 288 -2.74 -12.21 -3.49
CA LYS A 288 -2.82 -11.43 -4.73
C LYS A 288 -1.64 -10.45 -4.75
N ARG A 289 -0.91 -10.41 -5.87
CA ARG A 289 0.33 -9.65 -6.00
C ARG A 289 0.04 -8.21 -6.37
N HIS A 290 0.62 -7.30 -5.61
CA HIS A 290 0.55 -5.86 -5.87
C HIS A 290 1.89 -5.21 -5.65
N LEU A 291 2.29 -4.34 -6.58
CA LEU A 291 3.29 -3.32 -6.32
C LEU A 291 2.70 -2.25 -5.39
N ALA A 292 3.55 -1.48 -4.72
CA ALA A 292 3.12 -0.45 -3.79
C ALA A 292 2.28 0.67 -4.44
N ASP A 293 2.38 0.80 -5.75
CA ASP A 293 1.63 1.76 -6.58
C ASP A 293 1.61 1.29 -8.04
N PRO A 294 0.46 1.37 -8.75
CA PRO A 294 0.35 0.90 -10.13
C PRO A 294 1.28 1.63 -11.13
N SER A 295 1.73 2.85 -10.80
CA SER A 295 2.70 3.57 -11.64
C SER A 295 4.04 2.85 -11.75
N LEU A 296 4.42 2.05 -10.76
CA LEU A 296 5.62 1.21 -10.81
C LEU A 296 5.45 0.10 -11.84
N ALA A 297 4.25 -0.51 -11.94
CA ALA A 297 3.95 -1.49 -12.99
C ALA A 297 4.00 -0.84 -14.37
N CYS A 298 3.41 0.34 -14.55
CA CYS A 298 3.48 1.10 -15.79
C CYS A 298 4.94 1.37 -16.21
N ALA A 299 5.79 1.79 -15.28
CA ALA A 299 7.21 2.06 -15.56
C ALA A 299 7.96 0.79 -15.97
N LEU A 300 7.74 -0.34 -15.30
CA LEU A 300 8.37 -1.63 -15.59
C LEU A 300 7.92 -2.21 -16.95
N LEU A 301 6.67 -2.00 -17.32
CA LEU A 301 6.09 -2.42 -18.59
C LEU A 301 6.39 -1.42 -19.73
N ASN A 302 6.99 -0.26 -19.43
CA ASN A 302 7.13 0.86 -20.35
C ASN A 302 5.79 1.29 -20.99
N ALA A 303 4.70 1.20 -20.21
CA ALA A 303 3.37 1.51 -20.67
C ALA A 303 3.20 3.02 -20.92
N SER A 304 2.78 3.39 -22.13
CA SER A 304 2.39 4.76 -22.47
C SER A 304 0.86 4.91 -22.44
N PRO A 305 0.33 6.15 -22.37
CA PRO A 305 -1.13 6.37 -22.44
C PRO A 305 -1.78 5.72 -23.67
N GLU A 306 -1.12 5.81 -24.82
CA GLU A 306 -1.65 5.23 -26.07
C GLU A 306 -1.62 3.69 -26.05
N MET A 307 -0.60 3.08 -25.45
CA MET A 307 -0.55 1.62 -25.28
C MET A 307 -1.70 1.15 -24.37
N LEU A 308 -1.93 1.83 -23.26
CA LEU A 308 -3.01 1.48 -22.32
C LEU A 308 -4.41 1.67 -22.92
N LYS A 309 -4.62 2.70 -23.77
CA LYS A 309 -5.88 2.86 -24.52
C LYS A 309 -6.16 1.67 -25.47
N ASN A 310 -5.12 1.10 -26.04
CA ASN A 310 -5.21 -0.01 -26.99
C ASN A 310 -5.19 -1.39 -26.34
N ASP A 311 -4.80 -1.48 -25.06
CA ASP A 311 -4.79 -2.71 -24.26
C ASP A 311 -5.64 -2.54 -22.99
N LEU A 312 -6.95 -2.60 -23.17
CA LEU A 312 -7.92 -2.45 -22.05
C LEU A 312 -7.84 -3.60 -21.04
N ASN A 313 -7.27 -4.75 -21.43
CA ASN A 313 -7.06 -5.85 -20.48
C ASN A 313 -5.97 -5.50 -19.46
N THR A 314 -4.79 -5.06 -19.93
CA THR A 314 -3.72 -4.57 -19.05
C THR A 314 -4.19 -3.35 -18.23
N LEU A 315 -4.92 -2.42 -18.86
CA LEU A 315 -5.48 -1.27 -18.16
C LEU A 315 -6.46 -1.70 -17.04
N GLY A 316 -7.23 -2.76 -17.25
CA GLY A 316 -8.14 -3.32 -16.24
C GLY A 316 -7.40 -3.78 -14.98
N PHE A 317 -6.32 -4.53 -15.11
CA PHE A 317 -5.49 -4.95 -13.96
C PHE A 317 -4.81 -3.77 -13.24
N LEU A 318 -4.33 -2.78 -13.99
CA LEU A 318 -3.73 -1.59 -13.41
C LEU A 318 -4.77 -0.71 -12.71
N PHE A 319 -5.99 -0.65 -13.23
CA PHE A 319 -7.12 0.02 -12.58
C PHE A 319 -7.54 -0.72 -11.29
N GLU A 320 -7.57 -2.04 -11.32
CA GLU A 320 -7.80 -2.85 -10.11
C GLU A 320 -6.73 -2.56 -9.04
N ALA A 321 -5.44 -2.53 -9.40
CA ALA A 321 -4.36 -2.18 -8.50
C ALA A 321 -4.49 -0.76 -7.93
N LEU A 322 -4.95 0.22 -8.74
CA LEU A 322 -5.26 1.58 -8.28
C LEU A 322 -6.38 1.57 -7.23
N CYS A 323 -7.47 0.85 -7.51
CA CYS A 323 -8.60 0.73 -6.59
C CYS A 323 -8.16 0.08 -5.27
N GLU A 324 -7.39 -1.01 -5.33
CA GLU A 324 -6.97 -1.72 -4.13
C GLU A 324 -6.03 -0.91 -3.24
N ARG A 325 -5.11 -0.12 -3.82
CA ARG A 325 -4.31 0.84 -3.07
C ARG A 325 -5.20 1.81 -2.28
N ASP A 326 -6.18 2.40 -2.95
CA ASP A 326 -7.08 3.38 -2.34
C ASP A 326 -8.00 2.74 -1.29
N LEU A 327 -8.59 1.60 -1.62
CA LEU A 327 -9.45 0.84 -0.70
C LEU A 327 -8.70 0.43 0.58
N LYS A 328 -7.41 0.05 0.50
CA LYS A 328 -6.57 -0.22 1.67
C LYS A 328 -6.42 1.01 2.56
N ILE A 329 -6.08 2.16 1.96
CA ILE A 329 -5.89 3.42 2.69
C ILE A 329 -7.19 3.82 3.39
N TYR A 330 -8.32 3.75 2.67
CA TYR A 330 -9.61 4.11 3.24
C TYR A 330 -10.07 3.13 4.33
N ALA A 331 -9.91 1.82 4.13
CA ALA A 331 -10.28 0.80 5.10
C ALA A 331 -9.48 0.95 6.41
N GLU A 332 -8.18 1.15 6.33
CA GLU A 332 -7.32 1.32 7.49
C GLU A 332 -7.67 2.56 8.32
N SER A 333 -8.27 3.62 7.72
CA SER A 333 -8.69 4.83 8.44
C SER A 333 -9.75 4.57 9.51
N PHE A 334 -10.57 3.54 9.34
CA PHE A 334 -11.56 3.13 10.34
C PHE A 334 -11.27 1.74 10.94
N GLY A 335 -10.02 1.30 10.88
CA GLY A 335 -9.54 0.06 11.50
C GLY A 335 -9.95 -1.22 10.79
N ALA A 336 -10.50 -1.14 9.57
CA ALA A 336 -10.83 -2.30 8.75
C ALA A 336 -9.61 -2.85 8.00
N SER A 337 -9.73 -4.08 7.52
CA SER A 337 -8.68 -4.77 6.78
C SER A 337 -9.19 -5.20 5.40
N LEU A 338 -8.34 -5.10 4.39
CA LEU A 338 -8.62 -5.50 3.03
C LEU A 338 -8.02 -6.88 2.72
N TYR A 339 -8.81 -7.71 2.05
CA TYR A 339 -8.48 -9.06 1.58
C TYR A 339 -8.99 -9.25 0.16
N HIS A 340 -8.56 -10.32 -0.54
CA HIS A 340 -9.22 -10.86 -1.74
C HIS A 340 -9.94 -12.17 -1.42
N TYR A 341 -10.94 -12.52 -2.21
CA TYR A 341 -11.60 -13.81 -2.10
C TYR A 341 -11.43 -14.60 -3.38
N GLN A 342 -11.08 -15.88 -3.26
CA GLN A 342 -11.10 -16.85 -4.35
C GLN A 342 -11.56 -18.19 -3.79
N ASP A 343 -12.47 -18.85 -4.50
CA ASP A 343 -12.91 -20.19 -4.12
C ASP A 343 -12.24 -21.30 -4.97
N TYR A 344 -12.55 -22.54 -4.65
CA TYR A 344 -12.03 -23.72 -5.36
C TYR A 344 -12.58 -23.88 -6.78
N ARG A 345 -13.58 -23.07 -7.18
CA ARG A 345 -14.14 -22.99 -8.54
C ARG A 345 -13.59 -21.80 -9.32
N ASN A 346 -12.54 -21.15 -8.78
CA ASN A 346 -11.92 -19.95 -9.33
C ASN A 346 -12.89 -18.75 -9.46
N ARG A 347 -13.89 -18.64 -8.59
CA ARG A 347 -14.69 -17.43 -8.51
C ARG A 347 -14.04 -16.49 -7.51
N GLU A 348 -14.00 -15.23 -7.87
CA GLU A 348 -13.23 -14.21 -7.17
C GLU A 348 -14.15 -13.04 -6.77
N MET A 349 -13.83 -12.41 -5.63
CA MET A 349 -14.12 -11.01 -5.36
C MET A 349 -12.78 -10.28 -5.31
N ASP A 350 -12.66 -9.20 -6.05
CA ASP A 350 -11.42 -8.44 -6.17
C ASP A 350 -10.98 -7.91 -4.81
N ALA A 351 -11.92 -7.46 -3.98
CA ALA A 351 -11.65 -7.03 -2.61
C ALA A 351 -12.75 -7.48 -1.63
N VAL A 352 -12.33 -7.79 -0.40
CA VAL A 352 -13.20 -8.03 0.75
C VAL A 352 -12.70 -7.19 1.90
N ILE A 353 -13.55 -6.26 2.37
CA ILE A 353 -13.22 -5.41 3.53
C ILE A 353 -13.89 -5.99 4.76
N VAL A 354 -13.09 -6.19 5.81
CA VAL A 354 -13.55 -6.72 7.10
C VAL A 354 -13.39 -5.65 8.16
N THR A 355 -14.50 -5.26 8.80
CA THR A 355 -14.51 -4.24 9.85
C THR A 355 -14.01 -4.81 11.18
N PRO A 356 -13.65 -3.96 12.17
CA PRO A 356 -13.24 -4.41 13.50
C PRO A 356 -14.32 -5.27 14.20
N GLU A 357 -15.59 -5.06 13.88
CA GLU A 357 -16.73 -5.80 14.40
C GLU A 357 -16.89 -7.20 13.75
N GLY A 358 -16.09 -7.48 12.71
CA GLY A 358 -16.14 -8.72 11.95
C GLY A 358 -17.28 -8.79 10.92
N GLU A 359 -17.87 -7.64 10.59
CA GLU A 359 -18.74 -7.51 9.41
C GLU A 359 -17.87 -7.41 8.15
N TRP A 360 -18.39 -7.83 7.01
CA TRP A 360 -17.64 -7.78 5.77
C TRP A 360 -18.43 -7.23 4.59
N CYS A 361 -17.72 -6.59 3.68
CA CYS A 361 -18.22 -6.05 2.42
C CYS A 361 -17.46 -6.70 1.27
N GLY A 362 -18.19 -7.27 0.28
CA GLY A 362 -17.60 -7.83 -0.95
C GLY A 362 -17.59 -6.80 -2.06
N ILE A 363 -16.47 -6.69 -2.77
CA ILE A 363 -16.25 -5.68 -3.81
C ILE A 363 -15.73 -6.35 -5.08
N GLU A 364 -16.35 -6.02 -6.22
CA GLU A 364 -15.85 -6.23 -7.57
C GLU A 364 -15.39 -4.90 -8.16
N ILE A 365 -14.30 -4.93 -8.92
CA ILE A 365 -13.69 -3.76 -9.55
C ILE A 365 -13.78 -3.90 -11.06
N LYS A 366 -14.42 -2.95 -11.74
CA LYS A 366 -14.61 -2.99 -13.20
C LYS A 366 -14.29 -1.64 -13.82
N LEU A 367 -13.52 -1.66 -14.90
CA LEU A 367 -13.15 -0.42 -15.60
C LEU A 367 -14.36 0.23 -16.27
N GLY A 368 -15.19 -0.55 -16.95
CA GLY A 368 -16.32 -0.08 -17.75
C GLY A 368 -17.68 -0.29 -17.10
N ALA A 369 -18.60 0.64 -17.34
CA ALA A 369 -19.97 0.57 -16.84
C ALA A 369 -20.76 -0.65 -17.40
N ASN A 370 -20.42 -1.13 -18.58
CA ASN A 370 -21.04 -2.29 -19.22
C ASN A 370 -20.76 -3.61 -18.51
N GLN A 371 -19.80 -3.64 -17.57
CA GLN A 371 -19.43 -4.83 -16.80
C GLN A 371 -20.14 -4.91 -15.44
N ILE A 372 -20.88 -3.88 -15.05
CA ILE A 372 -21.51 -3.75 -13.72
C ILE A 372 -22.51 -4.88 -13.46
N ASP A 373 -23.34 -5.22 -14.43
CA ASP A 373 -24.40 -6.25 -14.26
C ASP A 373 -23.79 -7.63 -14.00
N GLU A 374 -22.76 -8.00 -14.75
CA GLU A 374 -22.06 -9.26 -14.59
C GLU A 374 -21.34 -9.32 -13.24
N ALA A 375 -20.67 -8.24 -12.84
CA ALA A 375 -19.99 -8.12 -11.56
C ALA A 375 -20.96 -8.25 -10.38
N ALA A 376 -22.10 -7.56 -10.43
CA ALA A 376 -23.15 -7.67 -9.41
C ALA A 376 -23.68 -9.10 -9.28
N GLN A 377 -23.95 -9.77 -10.41
CA GLN A 377 -24.40 -11.17 -10.41
C GLN A 377 -23.34 -12.11 -9.82
N ASN A 378 -22.05 -11.90 -10.11
CA ASN A 378 -20.97 -12.68 -9.52
C ASN A 378 -20.94 -12.54 -8.00
N LEU A 379 -20.99 -11.31 -7.48
CA LEU A 379 -21.04 -11.03 -6.05
C LEU A 379 -22.23 -11.73 -5.37
N LEU A 380 -23.43 -11.67 -5.97
CA LEU A 380 -24.63 -12.31 -5.43
C LEU A 380 -24.49 -13.84 -5.40
N LYS A 381 -23.96 -14.45 -6.45
CA LYS A 381 -23.71 -15.90 -6.50
C LYS A 381 -22.74 -16.36 -5.43
N ILE A 382 -21.63 -15.61 -5.22
CA ILE A 382 -20.65 -15.94 -4.17
C ILE A 382 -21.27 -15.80 -2.80
N LYS A 383 -22.07 -14.74 -2.54
CA LYS A 383 -22.84 -14.57 -1.31
C LYS A 383 -23.73 -15.77 -1.04
N GLU A 384 -24.57 -16.18 -2.01
CA GLU A 384 -25.49 -17.31 -1.87
C GLU A 384 -24.76 -18.60 -1.51
N GLU A 385 -23.60 -18.87 -2.11
CA GLU A 385 -22.84 -20.08 -1.83
C GLU A 385 -22.14 -20.05 -0.46
N ILE A 386 -21.58 -18.91 -0.06
CA ILE A 386 -21.02 -18.75 1.29
C ILE A 386 -22.09 -19.08 2.35
N LEU A 387 -23.33 -18.63 2.13
CA LEU A 387 -24.44 -18.87 3.02
C LEU A 387 -24.93 -20.34 2.94
N ALA A 388 -25.10 -20.90 1.74
CA ALA A 388 -25.57 -22.28 1.54
C ALA A 388 -24.61 -23.32 2.14
N GLU A 389 -23.31 -23.05 2.08
CA GLU A 389 -22.27 -23.93 2.62
C GLU A 389 -21.98 -23.69 4.11
N ASN A 390 -22.70 -22.77 4.78
CA ASN A 390 -22.45 -22.33 6.16
C ASN A 390 -20.99 -21.93 6.44
N LYS A 391 -20.30 -21.41 5.42
CA LYS A 391 -18.87 -21.03 5.49
C LYS A 391 -18.64 -19.64 6.04
N GLY A 392 -19.68 -18.86 6.34
CA GLY A 392 -19.55 -17.52 6.86
C GLY A 392 -20.87 -16.81 7.07
N LYS A 393 -20.78 -15.60 7.63
CA LYS A 393 -21.93 -14.71 7.81
C LYS A 393 -22.31 -14.03 6.50
N GLU A 394 -23.54 -13.56 6.41
CA GLU A 394 -23.98 -12.70 5.32
C GLU A 394 -23.11 -11.42 5.24
N PRO A 395 -22.73 -10.97 4.03
CA PRO A 395 -22.06 -9.69 3.85
C PRO A 395 -22.98 -8.54 4.30
N LYS A 396 -22.39 -7.53 4.92
CA LYS A 396 -23.10 -6.30 5.26
C LYS A 396 -23.54 -5.54 4.01
N SER A 397 -22.72 -5.60 2.98
CA SER A 397 -22.99 -5.00 1.66
C SER A 397 -22.17 -5.69 0.57
N LEU A 398 -22.62 -5.52 -0.66
CA LEU A 398 -21.91 -5.88 -1.89
C LEU A 398 -21.80 -4.61 -2.75
N CYS A 399 -20.65 -4.38 -3.36
CA CYS A 399 -20.39 -3.16 -4.11
C CYS A 399 -19.60 -3.45 -5.38
N VAL A 400 -19.97 -2.81 -6.48
CA VAL A 400 -19.15 -2.71 -7.68
C VAL A 400 -18.49 -1.34 -7.72
N VAL A 401 -17.16 -1.31 -7.64
CA VAL A 401 -16.37 -0.11 -7.85
C VAL A 401 -16.06 0.00 -9.34
N CYS A 402 -16.49 1.07 -9.99
CA CYS A 402 -16.29 1.26 -11.42
C CYS A 402 -15.34 2.42 -11.74
N GLY A 403 -14.66 2.32 -12.88
CA GLY A 403 -13.79 3.38 -13.41
C GLY A 403 -14.60 4.44 -14.12
N LEU A 404 -15.38 4.02 -15.12
CA LEU A 404 -16.17 4.90 -15.99
C LEU A 404 -17.63 4.89 -15.54
N GLY A 405 -17.96 5.78 -14.61
CA GLY A 405 -19.30 5.98 -14.08
C GLY A 405 -19.51 7.45 -13.67
N ASN A 406 -20.75 7.89 -13.65
CA ASN A 406 -21.12 9.27 -13.31
C ASN A 406 -22.11 9.37 -12.13
N ALA A 407 -22.43 8.23 -11.49
CA ALA A 407 -23.36 8.17 -10.38
C ALA A 407 -22.96 7.07 -9.38
N ALA A 408 -23.19 7.32 -8.11
CA ALA A 408 -23.22 6.34 -7.06
C ALA A 408 -24.67 6.00 -6.73
N TYR A 409 -25.03 4.71 -6.66
CA TYR A 409 -26.41 4.28 -6.45
C TYR A 409 -26.51 2.85 -5.93
N GLN A 410 -27.67 2.50 -5.38
CA GLN A 410 -28.04 1.14 -5.07
C GLN A 410 -28.91 0.55 -6.19
N ARG A 411 -28.55 -0.63 -6.67
CA ARG A 411 -29.32 -1.40 -7.66
C ARG A 411 -30.55 -2.02 -7.00
N GLU A 412 -31.52 -2.46 -7.81
CA GLU A 412 -32.73 -3.17 -7.33
C GLU A 412 -32.40 -4.49 -6.60
N ASP A 413 -31.29 -5.15 -6.96
CA ASP A 413 -30.79 -6.36 -6.31
C ASP A 413 -29.99 -6.10 -5.02
N GLY A 414 -29.92 -4.84 -4.59
CA GLY A 414 -29.27 -4.42 -3.36
C GLY A 414 -27.76 -4.16 -3.46
N VAL A 415 -27.12 -4.44 -4.61
CA VAL A 415 -25.70 -4.21 -4.85
C VAL A 415 -25.45 -2.70 -5.05
N PHE A 416 -24.45 -2.14 -4.37
CA PHE A 416 -24.02 -0.77 -4.57
C PHE A 416 -23.15 -0.64 -5.82
N VAL A 417 -23.22 0.49 -6.49
CA VAL A 417 -22.34 0.87 -7.59
C VAL A 417 -21.74 2.23 -7.30
N VAL A 418 -20.41 2.32 -7.33
CA VAL A 418 -19.70 3.55 -6.95
C VAL A 418 -18.49 3.77 -7.86
N PRO A 419 -18.38 4.93 -8.54
CA PRO A 419 -17.15 5.31 -9.21
C PRO A 419 -15.99 5.53 -8.23
N LEU A 420 -14.79 5.05 -8.59
CA LEU A 420 -13.59 5.22 -7.74
C LEU A 420 -13.34 6.70 -7.40
N THR A 421 -13.56 7.60 -8.34
CA THR A 421 -13.38 9.03 -8.18
C THR A 421 -14.42 9.72 -7.27
N ALA A 422 -15.37 8.95 -6.75
CA ALA A 422 -16.30 9.42 -5.73
C ALA A 422 -15.97 8.89 -4.33
N LEU A 423 -15.10 7.86 -4.22
CA LEU A 423 -14.77 7.23 -2.95
C LEU A 423 -13.85 8.08 -2.09
N GLY A 424 -14.08 8.02 -0.77
CA GLY A 424 -13.25 8.57 0.28
C GLY A 424 -13.43 7.82 1.59
N VAL A 425 -12.99 8.43 2.68
CA VAL A 425 -13.08 7.90 4.05
C VAL A 425 -14.45 8.11 4.69
#